data_5aed6ef67eff55143bf10327257a75cf
#
_entry.id   5aed6ef67eff55143bf10327257a75cf
#
_cell.length_a   1.000
_cell.length_b   1.000
_cell.length_c   1.000
_cell.angle_alpha   90.00
_cell.angle_beta   90.00
_cell.angle_gamma   90.00
#
_symmetry.space_group_name_H-M   'P 1'
#
loop_
_entity.id
_entity.type
_entity.pdbx_description
1 polymer ?
#
loop_
_entity_poly.entity_id
_entity_poly.type
_entity_poly.pdbx_seq_one_letter_code
_entity_poly.pdbx_strand_id
1 'polypeptide(L)' 'MGNNKYKILIVEDEANIRSFIKANLETSDYQVLCAETCALGIMMYASHHPDLIVLDLGLPDRDGMSLI' A
#
# COMPACT_ATOMS: atom_id res chain seq x y z
N MET A 1 -9.39 21.25 -9.64
CA MET A 1 -9.19 21.16 -9.51
C MET A 1 -8.52 20.47 -9.03
N GLY A 2 -8.21 20.48 -8.87
CA GLY A 2 -7.35 20.03 -8.38
C GLY A 2 -7.30 18.82 -8.04
N ASN A 3 -7.54 18.13 -8.54
CA ASN A 3 -7.62 16.98 -8.17
C ASN A 3 -6.54 16.28 -8.59
N ASN A 4 -5.39 16.67 -8.66
CA ASN A 4 -4.34 15.92 -9.00
C ASN A 4 -3.81 15.21 -7.86
N LYS A 5 -4.49 14.32 -7.28
CA LYS A 5 -3.99 13.52 -6.21
C LYS A 5 -3.15 12.44 -6.77
N TYR A 6 -2.02 12.20 -6.14
CA TYR A 6 -1.23 11.05 -6.52
C TYR A 6 -1.94 9.81 -5.98
N LYS A 7 -1.87 8.75 -6.72
CA LYS A 7 -2.50 7.51 -6.39
C LYS A 7 -1.45 6.58 -5.80
N ILE A 8 -1.69 6.08 -4.61
CA ILE A 8 -0.73 5.22 -3.93
C ILE A 8 -1.39 3.88 -3.67
N LEU A 9 -0.74 2.82 -4.06
CA LEU A 9 -1.23 1.48 -3.82
C LEU A 9 -0.48 0.89 -2.64
N ILE A 10 -1.19 0.43 -1.62
CA ILE A 10 -0.59 -0.19 -0.47
C ILE A 10 -0.85 -1.69 -0.58
N VAL A 11 0.22 -2.47 -0.54
CA VAL A 11 0.11 -3.93 -0.52
C VAL A 11 0.56 -4.37 0.86
N GLU A 12 -0.39 -4.75 1.71
CA GLU A 12 -0.12 -5.07 3.08
C GLU A 12 -1.12 -6.12 3.53
N ASP A 13 -0.65 -7.24 4.06
CA ASP A 13 -1.54 -8.34 4.42
C ASP A 13 -2.17 -8.17 5.79
N GLU A 14 -1.65 -7.29 6.62
CA GLU A 14 -2.22 -7.08 7.94
C GLU A 14 -3.20 -5.93 7.90
N ALA A 15 -4.45 -6.19 8.18
CA ALA A 15 -5.50 -5.19 8.01
C ALA A 15 -5.29 -3.94 8.86
N ASN A 16 -4.82 -4.11 10.09
CA ASN A 16 -4.63 -2.96 10.96
C ASN A 16 -3.52 -2.05 10.45
N ILE A 17 -2.45 -2.64 9.95
CA ILE A 17 -1.34 -1.86 9.42
C ILE A 17 -1.77 -1.19 8.13
N ARG A 18 -2.51 -1.91 7.31
CA ARG A 18 -3.00 -1.36 6.05
C ARG A 18 -3.88 -0.14 6.30
N SER A 19 -4.78 -0.26 7.27
CA SER A 19 -5.67 0.85 7.62
C SER A 19 -4.90 2.04 8.17
N PHE A 20 -3.88 1.77 8.97
CA PHE A 20 -3.09 2.83 9.56
C PHE A 20 -2.35 3.61 8.47
N ILE A 21 -1.72 2.91 7.55
CA ILE A 21 -1.00 3.55 6.46
C ILE A 21 -1.96 4.35 5.59
N LYS A 22 -3.10 3.74 5.29
CA LYS A 22 -4.10 4.39 4.46
C LYS A 22 -4.55 5.70 5.10
N ALA A 23 -4.87 5.67 6.39
CA ALA A 23 -5.35 6.86 7.06
C ALA A 23 -4.30 7.97 7.03
N ASN A 24 -3.04 7.61 7.24
CA ASN A 24 -1.99 8.60 7.21
C ASN A 24 -1.81 9.22 5.84
N LEU A 25 -1.88 8.42 4.80
CA LEU A 25 -1.70 8.94 3.46
C LEU A 25 -2.89 9.79 3.02
N GLU A 26 -4.08 9.39 3.44
CA GLU A 26 -5.26 10.16 3.09
C GLU A 26 -5.24 11.53 3.76
N THR A 27 -4.64 11.61 4.94
CA THR A 27 -4.49 12.88 5.62
C THR A 27 -3.64 13.84 4.80
N SER A 28 -2.72 13.29 4.01
CA SER A 28 -1.87 14.11 3.17
C SER A 28 -2.47 14.31 1.78
N ASP A 29 -3.73 13.96 1.62
CA ASP A 29 -4.46 14.22 0.39
C ASP A 29 -4.05 13.31 -0.76
N TYR A 30 -3.53 12.16 -0.47
CA TYR A 30 -3.26 11.17 -1.51
C TYR A 30 -4.49 10.29 -1.72
N GLN A 31 -4.63 9.76 -2.90
CA GLN A 31 -5.68 8.80 -3.18
C GLN A 31 -5.07 7.43 -2.91
N VAL A 32 -5.69 6.63 -2.07
CA VAL A 32 -5.10 5.39 -1.62
C VAL A 32 -5.87 4.18 -2.09
N LEU A 33 -5.15 3.20 -2.61
CA LEU A 33 -5.71 1.93 -3.00
C LEU A 33 -5.08 0.88 -2.11
N CYS A 34 -5.80 -0.15 -1.75
CA CYS A 34 -5.28 -1.17 -0.86
C CYS A 34 -5.43 -2.56 -1.45
N ALA A 35 -4.44 -3.38 -1.22
CA ALA A 35 -4.49 -4.78 -1.64
C ALA A 35 -3.96 -5.64 -0.51
N GLU A 36 -4.59 -6.78 -0.27
CA GLU A 36 -4.17 -7.65 0.80
C GLU A 36 -3.07 -8.58 0.38
N THR A 37 -2.89 -8.80 -0.88
CA THR A 37 -1.90 -9.75 -1.37
C THR A 37 -1.18 -9.17 -2.56
N CYS A 38 -0.06 -9.77 -2.89
CA CYS A 38 0.67 -9.35 -4.08
C CYS A 38 -0.15 -9.58 -5.33
N ALA A 39 -0.91 -10.65 -5.38
CA ALA A 39 -1.72 -10.93 -6.56
C ALA A 39 -2.75 -9.82 -6.78
N LEU A 40 -3.43 -9.41 -5.72
CA LEU A 40 -4.37 -8.30 -5.83
C LEU A 40 -3.64 -7.02 -6.16
N GLY A 41 -2.46 -6.83 -5.58
CA GLY A 41 -1.67 -5.64 -5.86
C GLY A 41 -1.33 -5.53 -7.34
N ILE A 42 -0.96 -6.63 -7.95
CA ILE A 42 -0.62 -6.64 -9.36
C ILE A 42 -1.84 -6.29 -10.19
N MET A 43 -2.99 -6.85 -9.83
CA MET A 43 -4.22 -6.57 -10.57
C MET A 43 -4.59 -5.10 -10.43
N MET A 44 -4.44 -4.55 -9.25
CA MET A 44 -4.79 -3.14 -9.04
C MET A 44 -3.79 -2.23 -9.74
N TYR A 45 -2.54 -2.63 -9.77
CA TYR A 45 -1.55 -1.85 -10.47
C TYR A 45 -1.90 -1.77 -11.96
N ALA A 46 -2.27 -2.91 -12.52
CA ALA A 46 -2.61 -2.95 -13.94
C ALA A 46 -3.88 -2.17 -14.25
N SER A 47 -4.82 -2.16 -13.31
CA SER A 47 -6.11 -1.50 -13.55
C SER A 47 -6.09 -0.02 -13.24
N HIS A 48 -5.37 0.38 -12.21
CA HIS A 48 -5.45 1.75 -11.72
C HIS A 48 -4.20 2.59 -11.97
N HIS A 49 -3.11 1.97 -12.31
CA HIS A 49 -1.84 2.67 -12.61
C HIS A 49 -1.45 3.64 -11.51
N PRO A 50 -1.21 3.14 -10.31
CA PRO A 50 -0.84 4.03 -9.22
C PRO A 50 0.52 4.68 -9.47
N ASP A 51 0.73 5.81 -8.84
CA ASP A 51 1.98 6.54 -8.98
C ASP A 51 3.06 5.97 -8.07
N LEU A 52 2.66 5.33 -6.99
CA LEU A 52 3.62 4.79 -6.02
C LEU A 52 3.04 3.53 -5.41
N ILE A 53 3.88 2.58 -5.10
CA ILE A 53 3.46 1.35 -4.44
C ILE A 53 4.20 1.23 -3.14
N VAL A 54 3.45 1.02 -2.05
CA VAL A 54 4.03 0.75 -0.75
C VAL A 54 3.86 -0.74 -0.52
N LEU A 55 4.96 -1.46 -0.48
CA LEU A 55 4.92 -2.90 -0.35
C LEU A 55 5.44 -3.28 1.02
N ASP A 56 4.57 -3.73 1.89
CA ASP A 56 4.98 -4.08 3.22
C ASP A 56 4.22 -5.32 3.60
N LEU A 57 4.74 -6.45 3.31
CA LEU A 57 4.05 -7.68 3.53
C LEU A 57 4.23 -8.24 4.89
N GLY A 58 4.66 -7.49 5.82
CA GLY A 58 4.69 -7.96 7.18
C GLY A 58 5.34 -9.29 7.34
N LEU A 59 6.48 -9.48 6.82
CA LEU A 59 7.06 -10.75 6.88
C LEU A 59 7.35 -11.14 8.24
N PRO A 60 6.82 -12.18 8.64
CA PRO A 60 6.89 -12.58 10.00
C PRO A 60 8.25 -12.85 10.39
N ASP A 61 8.98 -13.23 9.51
CA ASP A 61 10.10 -13.65 9.96
C ASP A 61 11.05 -12.71 9.91
N ARG A 62 10.72 -11.72 9.68
CA ARG A 62 11.56 -10.86 9.65
C ARG A 62 12.34 -10.84 10.76
N ASP A 63 12.26 -11.57 11.46
CA ASP A 63 12.93 -11.56 12.60
C ASP A 63 14.19 -11.81 12.18
N GLY A 64 14.50 -11.94 11.84
CA GLY A 64 15.44 -11.96 11.52
C GLY A 64 15.98 -11.60 10.71
N MET A 65 15.79 -11.69 10.52
CA MET A 65 16.29 -11.49 9.85
C MET A 65 16.84 -10.70 9.62
N SER A 66 16.69 -10.85 10.00
CA SER A 66 17.09 -10.25 9.84
C SER A 66 17.72 -9.62 9.34
N LEU A 67 17.78 -9.76 9.06
CA LEU A 67 18.32 -9.27 8.51
C LEU A 67 18.89 -8.66 8.16
N ILE A 68 18.78 -8.70 8.22
CA ILE A 68 19.29 -8.25 7.93
C ILE A 68 19.66 -7.90 7.83
#